data_3379ba5f3595ab0d2dc9d6283408004f
#
_entry.id   3379ba5f3595ab0d2dc9d6283408004f
#
_cell.length_a   1.000
_cell.length_b   1.000
_cell.length_c   1.000
_cell.angle_alpha   90.00
_cell.angle_beta   90.00
_cell.angle_gamma   90.00
#
_symmetry.space_group_name_H-M   'P 1'
#
loop_
_entity.id
_entity.type
_entity.pdbx_description
1 polymer ?
#
loop_
_entity_poly.entity_id
_entity_poly.type
_entity_poly.pdbx_seq_one_letter_code
_entity_poly.pdbx_strand_id
1 'polypeptide(L)'
;SVAITFDDAYLSVAENALPELTARGLHSTIFVPARLLGRQPNWTMEEGSPDSEEIIMPAEMIASLPSPLVSLGSHTCTHPRLSRIDPAQAREEIAASRSTLEELTAQDIRLLAFPYGDHNSLVVELCKEAGYDIVFSTIPYGVDTLGSEFVRGRVKVDPFDSRLEFYLKYNGAYAWIPYASFIKRKLRL
;
A
#
# COMPACT_ATOMS: atom_id res chain seq x y z
N SER A 1 9.15 -13.34 9.98
CA SER A 1 9.58 -12.43 8.89
C SER A 1 8.68 -11.22 8.88
N VAL A 2 9.22 -10.06 8.51
CA VAL A 2 8.48 -8.81 8.35
C VAL A 2 8.68 -8.32 6.92
N ALA A 3 7.61 -7.85 6.27
CA ALA A 3 7.67 -7.16 4.99
C ALA A 3 7.50 -5.65 5.23
N ILE A 4 8.39 -4.85 4.66
CA ILE A 4 8.35 -3.39 4.76
C ILE A 4 7.68 -2.86 3.50
N THR A 5 6.67 -2.00 3.67
CA THR A 5 5.94 -1.43 2.53
C THR A 5 5.79 0.08 2.69
N PHE A 6 5.80 0.78 1.56
CA PHE A 6 5.55 2.21 1.47
C PHE A 6 4.43 2.44 0.46
N ASP A 7 3.42 3.19 0.85
CA ASP A 7 2.36 3.63 -0.04
C ASP A 7 2.74 4.96 -0.70
N ASP A 8 2.01 5.37 -1.74
CA ASP A 8 2.09 6.66 -2.42
C ASP A 8 3.38 6.97 -3.18
N ALA A 9 4.45 6.18 -3.02
CA ALA A 9 5.73 6.35 -3.73
C ALA A 9 6.32 7.77 -3.61
N TYR A 10 6.30 8.36 -2.41
CA TYR A 10 6.85 9.69 -2.17
C TYR A 10 8.37 9.75 -2.40
N LEU A 11 8.85 10.89 -2.90
CA LEU A 11 10.26 11.14 -3.17
C LEU A 11 11.12 10.97 -1.91
N SER A 12 10.60 11.38 -0.75
CA SER A 12 11.26 11.21 0.55
C SER A 12 11.58 9.75 0.88
N VAL A 13 10.80 8.79 0.38
CA VAL A 13 11.09 7.35 0.54
C VAL A 13 12.36 6.98 -0.21
N ALA A 14 12.53 7.45 -1.44
CA ALA A 14 13.74 7.19 -2.23
C ALA A 14 14.98 7.86 -1.64
N GLU A 15 14.82 9.07 -1.11
CA GLU A 15 15.93 9.87 -0.56
C GLU A 15 16.36 9.40 0.83
N ASN A 16 15.43 8.93 1.68
CA ASN A 16 15.72 8.64 3.07
C ASN A 16 15.63 7.14 3.41
N ALA A 17 14.53 6.47 3.04
CA ALA A 17 14.28 5.10 3.48
C ALA A 17 15.06 4.06 2.66
N LEU A 18 15.03 4.15 1.34
CA LEU A 18 15.65 3.14 0.48
C LEU A 18 17.16 3.00 0.67
N PRO A 19 17.97 4.08 0.80
CA PRO A 19 19.39 3.94 1.07
C PRO A 19 19.68 3.17 2.36
N GLU A 20 18.93 3.46 3.42
CA GLU A 20 19.08 2.81 4.72
C GLU A 20 18.68 1.33 4.70
N LEU A 21 17.58 1.00 4.03
CA LEU A 21 17.11 -0.38 3.90
C LEU A 21 18.04 -1.21 3.03
N THR A 22 18.45 -0.66 1.89
CA THR A 22 19.37 -1.33 0.96
C THR A 22 20.74 -1.60 1.60
N ALA A 23 21.28 -0.64 2.32
CA ALA A 23 22.56 -0.79 3.03
C ALA A 23 22.50 -1.93 4.08
N ARG A 24 21.31 -2.28 4.56
CA ARG A 24 21.08 -3.38 5.53
C ARG A 24 20.60 -4.67 4.88
N GLY A 25 20.50 -4.72 3.56
CA GLY A 25 19.97 -5.89 2.84
C GLY A 25 18.51 -6.19 3.13
N LEU A 26 17.71 -5.15 3.47
CA LEU A 26 16.29 -5.30 3.79
C LEU A 26 15.44 -5.06 2.54
N HIS A 27 14.51 -6.00 2.29
CA HIS A 27 13.58 -5.88 1.19
C HIS A 27 12.44 -4.92 1.53
N SER A 28 12.01 -4.14 0.53
CA SER A 28 10.84 -3.27 0.61
C SER A 28 9.97 -3.35 -0.64
N THR A 29 8.69 -3.02 -0.48
CA THR A 29 7.76 -2.86 -1.59
C THR A 29 7.20 -1.45 -1.58
N ILE A 30 7.18 -0.80 -2.75
CA ILE A 30 6.62 0.54 -2.93
C ILE A 30 5.35 0.42 -3.75
N PHE A 31 4.23 0.91 -3.22
CA PHE A 31 2.95 0.97 -3.92
C PHE A 31 2.78 2.32 -4.61
N VAL A 32 2.60 2.29 -5.93
CA VAL A 32 2.74 3.44 -6.83
C VAL A 32 1.40 3.86 -7.41
N PRO A 33 0.94 5.12 -7.23
CA PRO A 33 -0.22 5.67 -7.93
C PRO A 33 0.16 6.04 -9.37
N ALA A 34 -0.16 5.14 -10.32
CA ALA A 34 0.46 5.06 -11.65
C ALA A 34 0.28 6.30 -12.55
N ARG A 35 -0.77 7.11 -12.34
CA ARG A 35 -1.04 8.32 -13.16
C ARG A 35 -0.66 9.63 -12.46
N LEU A 36 -0.04 9.58 -11.27
CA LEU A 36 0.30 10.76 -10.48
C LEU A 36 1.81 11.00 -10.35
N LEU A 37 2.61 10.29 -11.12
CA LEU A 37 4.06 10.37 -11.09
C LEU A 37 4.57 11.80 -11.33
N GLY A 38 5.52 12.25 -10.51
CA GLY A 38 6.12 13.58 -10.57
C GLY A 38 5.19 14.72 -10.10
N ARG A 39 4.06 14.41 -9.45
CA ARG A 39 3.07 15.39 -8.98
C ARG A 39 2.96 15.37 -7.47
N GLN A 40 2.41 16.44 -6.92
CA GLN A 40 1.93 16.42 -5.54
C GLN A 40 0.66 15.57 -5.43
N PRO A 41 0.39 14.97 -4.26
CA PRO A 41 -0.88 14.31 -3.98
C PRO A 41 -2.06 15.26 -4.22
N ASN A 42 -3.09 14.76 -4.89
CA ASN A 42 -4.31 15.53 -5.18
C ASN A 42 -5.56 14.95 -4.52
N TRP A 43 -5.38 14.03 -3.58
CA TRP A 43 -6.47 13.41 -2.81
C TRP A 43 -6.62 14.04 -1.43
N THR A 44 -7.77 13.78 -0.80
CA THR A 44 -8.07 14.30 0.53
C THR A 44 -7.18 13.70 1.60
N MET A 45 -6.46 14.54 2.32
CA MET A 45 -5.64 14.20 3.49
C MET A 45 -6.21 14.90 4.74
N GLU A 46 -5.71 14.51 5.90
CA GLU A 46 -5.96 15.24 7.14
C GLU A 46 -5.34 16.64 7.06
N GLU A 47 -6.01 17.64 7.64
CA GLU A 47 -5.49 19.01 7.67
C GLU A 47 -4.15 19.04 8.40
N GLY A 48 -3.16 19.67 7.77
CA GLY A 48 -1.79 19.73 8.31
C GLY A 48 -0.96 18.45 8.16
N SER A 49 -1.44 17.48 7.35
CA SER A 49 -0.62 16.31 7.02
C SER A 49 0.68 16.73 6.32
N PRO A 50 1.85 16.30 6.81
CA PRO A 50 3.12 16.58 6.14
C PRO A 50 3.17 15.98 4.71
N ASP A 51 2.42 14.93 4.46
CA ASP A 51 2.37 14.26 3.16
C ASP A 51 1.74 15.14 2.06
N SER A 52 1.01 16.21 2.43
CA SER A 52 0.40 17.14 1.46
C SER A 52 1.40 17.94 0.62
N GLU A 53 2.63 18.12 1.12
CA GLU A 53 3.72 18.83 0.44
C GLU A 53 4.68 17.88 -0.28
N GLU A 54 4.52 16.58 -0.11
CA GLU A 54 5.34 15.55 -0.76
C GLU A 54 5.16 15.57 -2.28
N ILE A 55 6.16 15.04 -2.97
CA ILE A 55 6.10 14.78 -4.41
C ILE A 55 6.17 13.28 -4.63
N ILE A 56 5.29 12.76 -5.46
CA ILE A 56 5.36 11.36 -5.92
C ILE A 56 6.55 11.24 -6.87
N MET A 57 7.35 10.20 -6.71
CA MET A 57 8.52 9.95 -7.57
C MET A 57 8.18 10.09 -9.05
N PRO A 58 9.04 10.73 -9.87
CA PRO A 58 8.84 10.80 -11.32
C PRO A 58 9.02 9.44 -12.00
N ALA A 59 8.50 9.30 -13.21
CA ALA A 59 8.45 8.04 -13.95
C ALA A 59 9.85 7.41 -14.14
N GLU A 60 10.86 8.21 -14.45
CA GLU A 60 12.22 7.75 -14.66
C GLU A 60 12.83 7.15 -13.38
N MET A 61 12.48 7.72 -12.23
CA MET A 61 12.92 7.18 -10.94
C MET A 61 12.21 5.85 -10.66
N ILE A 62 10.87 5.79 -10.81
CA ILE A 62 10.11 4.55 -10.64
C ILE A 62 10.66 3.44 -11.54
N ALA A 63 10.95 3.73 -12.81
CA ALA A 63 11.51 2.76 -13.75
C ALA A 63 12.89 2.23 -13.33
N SER A 64 13.66 3.01 -12.58
CA SER A 64 15.00 2.65 -12.12
C SER A 64 15.06 1.96 -10.75
N LEU A 65 13.97 1.98 -9.98
CA LEU A 65 13.94 1.43 -8.61
C LEU A 65 14.03 -0.10 -8.54
N PRO A 66 13.43 -0.87 -9.47
CA PRO A 66 13.40 -2.32 -9.33
C PRO A 66 14.78 -2.93 -9.18
N SER A 67 14.93 -3.69 -8.12
CA SER A 67 16.18 -4.38 -7.76
C SER A 67 15.86 -5.63 -6.96
N PRO A 68 16.83 -6.50 -6.67
CA PRO A 68 16.58 -7.65 -5.79
C PRO A 68 16.05 -7.27 -4.39
N LEU A 69 16.22 -6.02 -3.96
CA LEU A 69 15.77 -5.53 -2.64
C LEU A 69 14.56 -4.59 -2.71
N VAL A 70 14.16 -4.11 -3.89
CA VAL A 70 13.03 -3.20 -4.07
C VAL A 70 12.06 -3.76 -5.08
N SER A 71 10.85 -4.05 -4.63
CA SER A 71 9.72 -4.46 -5.47
C SER A 71 8.72 -3.32 -5.63
N LEU A 72 7.97 -3.33 -6.72
CA LEU A 72 6.88 -2.41 -6.96
C LEU A 72 5.54 -3.11 -6.88
N GLY A 73 4.52 -2.35 -6.46
CA GLY A 73 3.13 -2.73 -6.48
C GLY A 73 2.26 -1.57 -6.94
N SER A 74 1.02 -1.84 -7.29
CA SER A 74 0.05 -0.82 -7.67
C SER A 74 -0.59 -0.16 -6.44
N HIS A 75 -0.80 1.17 -6.54
CA HIS A 75 -1.66 1.92 -5.63
C HIS A 75 -2.79 2.61 -6.40
N THR A 76 -3.36 1.90 -7.40
CA THR A 76 -4.33 2.38 -8.39
C THR A 76 -3.75 3.43 -9.36
N CYS A 77 -4.56 4.00 -10.22
CA CYS A 77 -4.13 5.09 -11.11
C CYS A 77 -4.08 6.45 -10.39
N THR A 78 -5.19 6.81 -9.71
CA THR A 78 -5.43 8.16 -9.20
C THR A 78 -5.77 8.22 -7.70
N HIS A 79 -5.55 7.13 -6.97
CA HIS A 79 -5.74 7.02 -5.53
C HIS A 79 -7.19 7.24 -5.02
N PRO A 80 -8.24 6.72 -5.69
CA PRO A 80 -9.62 6.88 -5.24
C PRO A 80 -9.98 5.90 -4.12
N ARG A 81 -11.07 6.18 -3.39
CA ARG A 81 -11.74 5.19 -2.56
C ARG A 81 -12.52 4.23 -3.45
N LEU A 82 -11.93 3.06 -3.74
CA LEU A 82 -12.45 2.11 -4.74
C LEU A 82 -13.87 1.62 -4.47
N SER A 83 -14.28 1.51 -3.19
CA SER A 83 -15.64 1.09 -2.84
C SER A 83 -16.69 2.17 -3.05
N ARG A 84 -16.28 3.41 -3.36
CA ARG A 84 -17.15 4.59 -3.45
C ARG A 84 -17.26 5.17 -4.85
N ILE A 85 -16.57 4.61 -5.82
CA ILE A 85 -16.66 5.00 -7.23
C ILE A 85 -17.47 3.96 -8.02
N ASP A 86 -17.83 4.31 -9.24
CA ASP A 86 -18.54 3.41 -10.13
C ASP A 86 -17.74 2.12 -10.40
N PRO A 87 -18.37 0.94 -10.47
CA PRO A 87 -17.68 -0.33 -10.73
C PRO A 87 -16.81 -0.37 -11.98
N ALA A 88 -17.23 0.32 -13.06
CA ALA A 88 -16.43 0.38 -14.28
C ALA A 88 -15.19 1.26 -14.08
N GLN A 89 -15.31 2.36 -13.33
CA GLN A 89 -14.17 3.19 -12.93
C GLN A 89 -13.22 2.42 -12.01
N ALA A 90 -13.74 1.67 -11.03
CA ALA A 90 -12.91 0.85 -10.15
C ALA A 90 -12.12 -0.20 -10.95
N ARG A 91 -12.74 -0.86 -11.92
CA ARG A 91 -12.08 -1.79 -12.84
C ARG A 91 -10.94 -1.12 -13.60
N GLU A 92 -11.21 0.06 -14.18
CA GLU A 92 -10.20 0.83 -14.92
C GLU A 92 -9.03 1.23 -14.01
N GLU A 93 -9.29 1.78 -12.80
CA GLU A 93 -8.28 2.16 -11.81
C GLU A 93 -7.36 0.99 -11.45
N ILE A 94 -7.92 -0.20 -11.29
CA ILE A 94 -7.20 -1.42 -10.90
C ILE A 94 -6.41 -1.99 -12.08
N ALA A 95 -7.04 -2.17 -13.24
CA ALA A 95 -6.41 -2.83 -14.38
C ALA A 95 -5.38 -1.93 -15.08
N ALA A 96 -5.73 -0.66 -15.31
CA ALA A 96 -4.84 0.27 -16.00
C ALA A 96 -3.60 0.63 -15.16
N SER A 97 -3.72 0.69 -13.82
CA SER A 97 -2.54 0.92 -12.98
C SER A 97 -1.51 -0.20 -13.10
N ARG A 98 -1.97 -1.46 -13.18
CA ARG A 98 -1.09 -2.60 -13.40
C ARG A 98 -0.37 -2.48 -14.73
N SER A 99 -1.10 -2.37 -15.84
CA SER A 99 -0.51 -2.31 -17.18
C SER A 99 0.43 -1.10 -17.35
N THR A 100 0.06 0.08 -16.82
CA THR A 100 0.93 1.27 -16.86
C THR A 100 2.26 1.04 -16.15
N LEU A 101 2.23 0.41 -14.97
CA LEU A 101 3.46 0.13 -14.23
C LEU A 101 4.29 -0.99 -14.89
N GLU A 102 3.64 -2.02 -15.44
CA GLU A 102 4.32 -3.09 -16.19
C GLU A 102 5.03 -2.55 -17.43
N GLU A 103 4.37 -1.66 -18.19
CA GLU A 103 4.96 -0.97 -19.34
C GLU A 103 6.13 -0.07 -18.93
N LEU A 104 6.00 0.67 -17.84
CA LEU A 104 7.02 1.60 -17.35
C LEU A 104 8.27 0.88 -16.86
N THR A 105 8.11 -0.26 -16.18
CA THR A 105 9.20 -0.90 -15.43
C THR A 105 9.70 -2.20 -16.05
N ALA A 106 9.01 -2.72 -17.05
CA ALA A 106 9.22 -4.05 -17.64
C ALA A 106 9.16 -5.19 -16.58
N GLN A 107 8.41 -4.99 -15.50
CA GLN A 107 8.21 -5.97 -14.43
C GLN A 107 6.75 -6.39 -14.32
N ASP A 108 6.52 -7.62 -13.87
CA ASP A 108 5.19 -8.15 -13.57
C ASP A 108 4.69 -7.56 -12.23
N ILE A 109 3.63 -6.79 -12.26
CA ILE A 109 3.05 -6.13 -11.08
C ILE A 109 1.95 -7.01 -10.48
N ARG A 110 2.29 -7.74 -9.42
CA ARG A 110 1.42 -8.74 -8.78
C ARG A 110 0.77 -8.29 -7.48
N LEU A 111 1.19 -7.15 -6.95
CA LEU A 111 0.76 -6.64 -5.65
C LEU A 111 -0.02 -5.35 -5.83
N LEU A 112 -1.10 -5.17 -5.03
CA LEU A 112 -1.84 -3.90 -4.95
C LEU A 112 -2.08 -3.54 -3.49
N ALA A 113 -1.93 -2.26 -3.13
CA ALA A 113 -2.45 -1.73 -1.88
C ALA A 113 -3.68 -0.87 -2.16
N PHE A 114 -4.73 -1.04 -1.36
CA PHE A 114 -5.95 -0.24 -1.48
C PHE A 114 -5.73 1.16 -0.92
N PRO A 115 -5.96 2.25 -1.70
CA PRO A 115 -6.01 3.60 -1.16
C PRO A 115 -6.93 3.68 0.06
N TYR A 116 -6.43 4.25 1.16
CA TYR A 116 -7.12 4.31 2.46
C TYR A 116 -7.48 2.93 3.07
N GLY A 117 -7.01 1.83 2.52
CA GLY A 117 -7.48 0.48 2.84
C GLY A 117 -8.93 0.20 2.41
N ASP A 118 -9.53 1.08 1.60
CA ASP A 118 -10.95 1.07 1.22
C ASP A 118 -11.23 0.03 0.14
N HIS A 119 -12.03 -0.99 0.49
CA HIS A 119 -12.44 -2.05 -0.41
C HIS A 119 -13.76 -2.69 0.02
N ASN A 120 -14.38 -3.41 -0.89
CA ASN A 120 -15.52 -4.29 -0.68
C ASN A 120 -15.33 -5.59 -1.48
N SER A 121 -16.27 -6.50 -1.41
CA SER A 121 -16.19 -7.80 -2.12
C SER A 121 -16.06 -7.64 -3.63
N LEU A 122 -16.76 -6.68 -4.23
CA LEU A 122 -16.65 -6.39 -5.66
C LEU A 122 -15.24 -5.94 -6.04
N VAL A 123 -14.65 -5.00 -5.30
CA VAL A 123 -13.29 -4.51 -5.54
C VAL A 123 -12.26 -5.64 -5.43
N VAL A 124 -12.44 -6.56 -4.47
CA VAL A 124 -11.57 -7.73 -4.33
C VAL A 124 -11.66 -8.65 -5.56
N GLU A 125 -12.86 -8.90 -6.08
CA GLU A 125 -13.03 -9.69 -7.31
C GLU A 125 -12.40 -9.00 -8.53
N LEU A 126 -12.56 -7.67 -8.66
CA LEU A 126 -11.92 -6.91 -9.73
C LEU A 126 -10.37 -7.02 -9.69
N CYS A 127 -9.78 -7.05 -8.49
CA CYS A 127 -8.34 -7.27 -8.35
C CYS A 127 -7.91 -8.68 -8.80
N LYS A 128 -8.71 -9.70 -8.49
CA LYS A 128 -8.45 -11.07 -8.98
C LYS A 128 -8.56 -11.16 -10.49
N GLU A 129 -9.60 -10.58 -11.07
CA GLU A 129 -9.81 -10.51 -12.52
C GLU A 129 -8.66 -9.77 -13.23
N ALA A 130 -8.11 -8.72 -12.60
CA ALA A 130 -6.95 -7.99 -13.10
C ALA A 130 -5.63 -8.77 -12.96
N GLY A 131 -5.61 -9.92 -12.26
CA GLY A 131 -4.47 -10.81 -12.13
C GLY A 131 -3.47 -10.41 -11.04
N TYR A 132 -3.90 -9.72 -10.00
CA TYR A 132 -3.08 -9.54 -8.81
C TYR A 132 -3.04 -10.83 -7.98
N ASP A 133 -1.91 -11.11 -7.33
CA ASP A 133 -1.72 -12.28 -6.46
C ASP A 133 -2.10 -11.98 -5.01
N ILE A 134 -1.79 -10.79 -4.53
CA ILE A 134 -2.07 -10.35 -3.16
C ILE A 134 -2.45 -8.87 -3.17
N VAL A 135 -3.47 -8.52 -2.37
CA VAL A 135 -3.86 -7.14 -2.14
C VAL A 135 -3.78 -6.77 -0.66
N PHE A 136 -3.49 -5.51 -0.37
CA PHE A 136 -3.23 -5.05 1.00
C PHE A 136 -4.23 -4.00 1.46
N SER A 137 -4.71 -4.18 2.69
CA SER A 137 -5.52 -3.22 3.43
C SER A 137 -4.70 -2.57 4.56
N THR A 138 -5.22 -1.50 5.14
CA THR A 138 -4.65 -0.84 6.33
C THR A 138 -5.12 -1.45 7.65
N ILE A 139 -6.11 -2.36 7.61
CA ILE A 139 -6.60 -3.04 8.81
C ILE A 139 -5.71 -4.25 9.07
N PRO A 140 -5.14 -4.40 10.29
CA PRO A 140 -4.15 -5.44 10.57
C PRO A 140 -4.75 -6.84 10.80
N TYR A 141 -5.68 -7.29 9.93
CA TYR A 141 -6.18 -8.67 9.95
C TYR A 141 -5.35 -9.56 9.03
N GLY A 142 -5.21 -10.83 9.37
CA GLY A 142 -4.43 -11.79 8.60
C GLY A 142 -2.92 -11.56 8.61
N VAL A 143 -2.40 -10.64 9.46
CA VAL A 143 -0.96 -10.35 9.54
C VAL A 143 -0.17 -11.52 10.12
N ASP A 144 -0.79 -12.30 10.98
CA ASP A 144 -0.22 -13.46 11.69
C ASP A 144 -0.49 -14.79 10.96
N THR A 145 -1.35 -14.80 9.95
CA THR A 145 -1.64 -16.00 9.16
C THR A 145 -0.64 -16.12 8.01
N LEU A 146 0.24 -17.11 8.08
CA LEU A 146 1.07 -17.57 6.95
C LEU A 146 0.21 -18.30 5.90
N GLY A 147 -0.99 -17.80 5.65
CA GLY A 147 -1.99 -18.41 4.81
C GLY A 147 -2.11 -17.73 3.45
N SER A 148 -2.79 -18.42 2.57
CA SER A 148 -3.07 -18.06 1.18
C SER A 148 -4.17 -17.00 1.03
N GLU A 149 -4.39 -16.12 2.01
CA GLU A 149 -5.43 -15.10 1.88
C GLU A 149 -5.03 -14.05 0.86
N PHE A 150 -5.89 -13.82 -0.11
CA PHE A 150 -5.71 -12.83 -1.16
C PHE A 150 -5.66 -11.39 -0.61
N VAL A 151 -6.47 -11.08 0.41
CA VAL A 151 -6.45 -9.78 1.09
C VAL A 151 -5.66 -9.90 2.39
N ARG A 152 -4.62 -9.10 2.53
CA ARG A 152 -3.77 -9.06 3.74
C ARG A 152 -3.84 -7.70 4.42
N GLY A 153 -3.87 -7.73 5.74
CA GLY A 153 -3.76 -6.52 6.55
C GLY A 153 -2.32 -6.09 6.73
N ARG A 154 -2.15 -4.84 7.14
CA ARG A 154 -0.83 -4.26 7.49
C ARG A 154 -0.93 -3.48 8.80
N VAL A 155 0.17 -3.33 9.47
CA VAL A 155 0.29 -2.47 10.67
C VAL A 155 0.99 -1.18 10.25
N LYS A 156 0.28 -0.05 10.39
CA LYS A 156 0.88 1.28 10.12
C LYS A 156 1.94 1.60 11.16
N VAL A 157 3.10 2.02 10.70
CA VAL A 157 4.15 2.64 11.51
C VAL A 157 4.06 4.15 11.32
N ASP A 158 4.11 4.89 12.41
CA ASP A 158 4.01 6.34 12.42
C ASP A 158 5.36 6.96 12.81
N PRO A 159 5.77 8.12 12.24
CA PRO A 159 7.01 8.80 12.62
C PRO A 159 7.11 9.15 14.11
N PHE A 160 5.96 9.28 14.78
CA PHE A 160 5.88 9.59 16.21
C PHE A 160 5.83 8.35 17.11
N ASP A 161 5.87 7.14 16.54
CA ASP A 161 5.92 5.90 17.33
C ASP A 161 7.15 5.91 18.25
N SER A 162 6.92 5.67 19.53
CA SER A 162 8.03 5.42 20.45
C SER A 162 8.75 4.12 20.08
N ARG A 163 10.00 3.96 20.53
CA ARG A 163 10.76 2.70 20.32
C ARG A 163 10.02 1.48 20.83
N LEU A 164 9.28 1.60 21.93
CA LEU A 164 8.47 0.52 22.49
C LEU A 164 7.28 0.22 21.59
N GLU A 165 6.59 1.23 21.12
CA GLU A 165 5.44 1.07 20.22
C GLU A 165 5.86 0.43 18.90
N PHE A 166 6.92 0.92 18.27
CA PHE A 166 7.52 0.30 17.10
C PHE A 166 7.87 -1.17 17.35
N TYR A 167 8.52 -1.48 18.47
CA TYR A 167 8.86 -2.85 18.86
C TYR A 167 7.61 -3.74 19.00
N LEU A 168 6.53 -3.23 19.60
CA LEU A 168 5.27 -3.95 19.75
C LEU A 168 4.60 -4.19 18.37
N LYS A 169 4.57 -3.18 17.51
CA LYS A 169 4.07 -3.29 16.12
C LYS A 169 4.85 -4.34 15.34
N TYR A 170 6.18 -4.26 15.37
CA TYR A 170 7.09 -5.19 14.72
C TYR A 170 6.89 -6.65 15.19
N ASN A 171 6.59 -6.87 16.45
CA ASN A 171 6.35 -8.20 17.03
C ASN A 171 4.89 -8.67 16.92
N GLY A 172 4.04 -7.97 16.17
CA GLY A 172 2.67 -8.39 15.91
C GLY A 172 1.71 -8.16 17.08
N ALA A 173 2.10 -7.37 18.09
CA ALA A 173 1.24 -7.10 19.25
C ALA A 173 -0.08 -6.40 18.89
N TYR A 174 -0.19 -5.85 17.68
CA TYR A 174 -1.38 -5.17 17.16
C TYR A 174 -2.30 -6.10 16.32
N ALA A 175 -1.94 -7.35 16.13
CA ALA A 175 -2.75 -8.33 15.38
C ALA A 175 -4.15 -8.57 15.99
N TRP A 176 -4.36 -8.24 17.27
CA TRP A 176 -5.65 -8.37 17.97
C TRP A 176 -6.64 -7.22 17.69
N ILE A 177 -6.20 -6.09 17.15
CA ILE A 177 -7.04 -4.89 16.93
C ILE A 177 -8.32 -5.19 16.12
N PRO A 178 -8.29 -6.01 15.04
CA PRO A 178 -9.51 -6.37 14.31
C PRO A 178 -10.54 -7.08 15.18
N TYR A 179 -10.08 -7.93 16.09
CA TYR A 179 -10.96 -8.67 17.04
C TYR A 179 -11.63 -7.72 18.03
N ALA A 180 -10.90 -6.71 18.53
CA ALA A 180 -11.47 -5.70 19.41
C ALA A 180 -12.55 -4.84 18.74
N SER A 181 -12.33 -4.45 17.49
CA SER A 181 -13.32 -3.68 16.72
C SER A 181 -14.56 -4.51 16.37
N PHE A 182 -14.40 -5.82 16.11
CA PHE A 182 -15.50 -6.75 15.91
C PHE A 182 -16.34 -6.92 17.19
N ILE A 183 -15.69 -7.04 18.35
CA ILE A 183 -16.35 -7.15 19.66
C ILE A 183 -17.12 -5.86 19.98
N LYS A 184 -16.50 -4.68 19.78
CA LYS A 184 -17.18 -3.38 19.98
C LYS A 184 -18.42 -3.22 19.08
N ARG A 185 -18.38 -3.73 17.85
CA ARG A 185 -19.52 -3.66 16.91
C ARG A 185 -20.65 -4.62 17.32
N LYS A 186 -20.33 -5.77 17.92
CA LYS A 186 -21.33 -6.71 18.47
C LYS A 186 -21.94 -6.24 19.80
N LEU A 187 -21.19 -5.48 20.58
CA LEU A 187 -21.66 -4.96 21.88
C LEU A 187 -22.38 -3.60 21.76
N ARG A 188 -22.33 -2.94 20.60
CA ARG A 188 -23.19 -1.79 20.29
C ARG A 188 -24.53 -2.30 19.70
N LEU A 189 -25.29 -3.00 20.53
CA LEU A 189 -26.73 -3.16 20.39
C LEU A 189 -27.43 -1.95 21.00
#